data_c7cf31740f20cb1e9e82a9310351ad11
#
_entry.id   c7cf31740f20cb1e9e82a9310351ad11
#
_cell.length_a   1.000
_cell.length_b   1.000
_cell.length_c   1.000
_cell.angle_alpha   90.00
_cell.angle_beta   90.00
_cell.angle_gamma   90.00
#
_symmetry.space_group_name_H-M   'P 1'
#
loop_
_entity.id
_entity.type
_entity.pdbx_description
1 polymer ?
#
loop_
_entity_poly.entity_id
_entity_poly.type
_entity_poly.pdbx_seq_one_letter_code
_entity_poly.pdbx_strand_id
1 'polypeptide(L)'
;IKDYQSGQDALVPLAGPANRQGWIIANNIAGRALKYPGSQGTGIVKFKDLTVAMTGKNEKHLQRMGWDYMVCHIHPNSHATYYPGATQMTLKLLFTPGDGQVLGAQIVGYDGVDKRIDVLATAIHAGLSVFDLQELELAYAPPFSSAKDPVNMAAYVAGNMVRGDVEVVYWQQVENLVNNGAFLLDVRTPDEVEYGMVPGAHHIPLDDLRDHLDKLPRDREIITYCQVSLRSYIASRILRQHGFKVKNISGGYKLYSSIHKPA
;
A
#
# COMPACT_ATOMS: atom_id res chain seq x y z
N ILE A 1 -6.69 -15.32 23.01
CA ILE A 1 -7.22 -13.96 23.15
C ILE A 1 -8.16 -13.64 22.01
N LYS A 2 -8.91 -12.54 22.12
CA LYS A 2 -9.73 -12.07 21.01
C LYS A 2 -8.91 -11.21 20.06
N ASP A 3 -9.16 -11.37 18.78
CA ASP A 3 -8.72 -10.44 17.75
C ASP A 3 -9.54 -9.15 17.85
N TYR A 4 -8.87 -8.01 17.85
CA TYR A 4 -9.49 -6.70 18.10
C TYR A 4 -10.54 -6.31 17.05
N GLN A 5 -10.29 -6.59 15.76
CA GLN A 5 -11.18 -6.19 14.69
C GLN A 5 -12.35 -7.16 14.44
N SER A 6 -12.11 -8.46 14.57
CA SER A 6 -13.11 -9.49 14.25
C SER A 6 -13.82 -10.09 15.47
N GLY A 7 -13.29 -9.91 16.68
CA GLY A 7 -13.78 -10.57 17.89
C GLY A 7 -13.56 -12.09 17.93
N GLN A 8 -12.96 -12.68 16.88
CA GLN A 8 -12.66 -14.12 16.83
C GLN A 8 -11.49 -14.49 17.74
N ASP A 9 -11.38 -15.77 18.08
CA ASP A 9 -10.23 -16.27 18.82
C ASP A 9 -8.96 -16.20 18.00
N ALA A 10 -7.88 -15.70 18.62
CA ALA A 10 -6.59 -15.52 17.97
C ALA A 10 -5.42 -15.86 18.89
N LEU A 11 -4.34 -16.36 18.29
CA LEU A 11 -3.06 -16.55 18.95
C LEU A 11 -2.14 -15.41 18.53
N VAL A 12 -1.79 -14.53 19.47
CA VAL A 12 -0.88 -13.39 19.24
C VAL A 12 0.25 -13.44 20.27
N PRO A 13 1.33 -14.18 19.99
CA PRO A 13 2.44 -14.41 20.92
C PRO A 13 3.41 -13.22 20.91
N LEU A 14 2.94 -12.06 21.33
CA LEU A 14 3.70 -10.81 21.39
C LEU A 14 3.79 -10.28 22.82
N ALA A 15 4.93 -9.67 23.15
CA ALA A 15 5.21 -9.15 24.49
C ALA A 15 4.27 -8.02 24.91
N GLY A 16 3.87 -7.12 24.01
CA GLY A 16 2.92 -6.04 24.28
C GLY A 16 1.58 -6.56 24.83
N PRO A 17 0.86 -7.43 24.11
CA PRO A 17 -0.34 -8.08 24.60
C PRO A 17 -0.14 -8.82 25.92
N ALA A 18 0.95 -9.57 26.09
CA ALA A 18 1.24 -10.31 27.32
C ALA A 18 1.41 -9.37 28.53
N ASN A 19 2.16 -8.29 28.41
CA ASN A 19 2.33 -7.29 29.47
C ASN A 19 1.01 -6.61 29.83
N ARG A 20 0.20 -6.25 28.84
CA ARG A 20 -1.12 -5.64 29.08
C ARG A 20 -2.06 -6.60 29.83
N GLN A 21 -2.07 -7.89 29.48
CA GLN A 21 -2.86 -8.90 30.18
C GLN A 21 -2.38 -9.05 31.63
N GLY A 22 -1.06 -9.13 31.88
CA GLY A 22 -0.50 -9.19 33.23
C GLY A 22 -0.90 -7.96 34.07
N TRP A 23 -0.86 -6.76 33.49
CA TRP A 23 -1.31 -5.54 34.16
C TRP A 23 -2.82 -5.59 34.51
N ILE A 24 -3.67 -6.06 33.60
CA ILE A 24 -5.13 -6.21 33.85
C ILE A 24 -5.37 -7.24 34.95
N ILE A 25 -4.70 -8.38 34.91
CA ILE A 25 -4.83 -9.43 35.94
C ILE A 25 -4.47 -8.86 37.31
N ALA A 26 -3.33 -8.19 37.44
CA ALA A 26 -2.91 -7.59 38.71
C ALA A 26 -3.93 -6.55 39.24
N ASN A 27 -4.48 -5.72 38.37
CA ASN A 27 -5.50 -4.74 38.73
C ASN A 27 -6.81 -5.42 39.17
N ASN A 28 -7.21 -6.52 38.54
CA ASN A 28 -8.43 -7.25 38.88
C ASN A 28 -8.26 -7.98 40.22
N ILE A 29 -7.09 -8.53 40.53
CA ILE A 29 -6.76 -9.06 41.84
C ILE A 29 -6.88 -7.99 42.94
N ALA A 30 -6.51 -6.75 42.63
CA ALA A 30 -6.64 -5.58 43.50
C ALA A 30 -8.07 -4.99 43.56
N GLY A 31 -9.08 -5.70 43.01
CA GLY A 31 -10.48 -5.30 43.09
C GLY A 31 -11.00 -4.40 41.99
N ARG A 32 -10.22 -4.14 40.91
CA ARG A 32 -10.69 -3.42 39.72
C ARG A 32 -11.38 -4.39 38.76
N ALA A 33 -12.24 -3.90 37.86
CA ALA A 33 -12.97 -4.68 36.87
C ALA A 33 -12.58 -4.30 35.46
N LEU A 34 -11.31 -4.54 35.11
CA LEU A 34 -10.76 -4.22 33.77
C LEU A 34 -11.00 -5.39 32.82
N LYS A 35 -11.29 -5.07 31.56
CA LYS A 35 -11.43 -6.04 30.46
C LYS A 35 -10.30 -5.91 29.45
N TYR A 36 -9.85 -7.02 28.91
CA TYR A 36 -8.90 -7.04 27.80
C TYR A 36 -9.66 -6.90 26.47
N PRO A 37 -9.46 -5.84 25.70
CA PRO A 37 -10.24 -5.60 24.47
C PRO A 37 -9.83 -6.47 23.28
N GLY A 38 -8.75 -7.25 23.42
CA GLY A 38 -8.17 -8.02 22.33
C GLY A 38 -6.87 -7.42 21.80
N SER A 39 -6.34 -8.01 20.72
CA SER A 39 -5.11 -7.58 20.07
C SER A 39 -5.29 -7.51 18.56
N GLN A 40 -4.73 -6.48 17.93
CA GLN A 40 -4.67 -6.34 16.48
C GLN A 40 -3.39 -6.93 15.87
N GLY A 41 -2.44 -7.41 16.69
CA GLY A 41 -1.25 -8.13 16.24
C GLY A 41 -0.19 -7.24 15.62
N THR A 42 0.00 -6.01 16.13
CA THR A 42 1.09 -5.13 15.67
C THR A 42 2.44 -5.72 16.03
N GLY A 43 3.29 -5.93 15.02
CA GLY A 43 4.62 -6.51 15.16
C GLY A 43 5.64 -5.82 14.27
N ILE A 44 6.88 -5.81 14.74
CA ILE A 44 8.03 -5.27 14.02
C ILE A 44 9.24 -6.16 14.25
N VAL A 45 10.04 -6.34 13.20
CA VAL A 45 11.30 -7.09 13.26
C VAL A 45 12.37 -6.37 12.46
N LYS A 46 13.60 -6.41 12.96
CA LYS A 46 14.78 -5.92 12.25
C LYS A 46 15.67 -7.10 11.88
N PHE A 47 16.02 -7.19 10.59
CA PHE A 47 16.97 -8.15 10.08
C PHE A 47 18.12 -7.40 9.40
N LYS A 48 19.30 -7.37 10.02
CA LYS A 48 20.40 -6.45 9.67
C LYS A 48 19.88 -5.02 9.67
N ASP A 49 19.95 -4.33 8.53
CA ASP A 49 19.45 -2.96 8.39
C ASP A 49 18.01 -2.87 7.90
N LEU A 50 17.44 -4.00 7.44
CA LEU A 50 16.08 -4.06 6.94
C LEU A 50 15.07 -4.19 8.11
N THR A 51 14.08 -3.34 8.12
CA THR A 51 12.96 -3.37 9.07
C THR A 51 11.70 -3.83 8.36
N VAL A 52 10.97 -4.77 8.97
CA VAL A 52 9.67 -5.26 8.50
C VAL A 52 8.67 -5.09 9.61
N ALA A 53 7.54 -4.46 9.32
CA ALA A 53 6.48 -4.24 10.31
C ALA A 53 5.09 -4.54 9.73
N MET A 54 4.17 -4.91 10.62
CA MET A 54 2.77 -5.17 10.25
C MET A 54 1.83 -4.79 11.39
N THR A 55 0.60 -4.47 11.02
CA THR A 55 -0.50 -4.23 11.96
C THR A 55 -1.83 -4.61 11.33
N GLY A 56 -2.79 -5.05 12.13
CA GLY A 56 -4.13 -5.44 11.66
C GLY A 56 -4.12 -6.70 10.79
N LYS A 57 -5.01 -6.73 9.80
CA LYS A 57 -5.23 -7.89 8.93
C LYS A 57 -4.30 -7.90 7.72
N ASN A 58 -3.87 -9.07 7.31
CA ASN A 58 -3.26 -9.30 6.00
C ASN A 58 -4.29 -9.91 5.04
N GLU A 59 -3.98 -9.94 3.74
CA GLU A 59 -4.89 -10.47 2.70
C GLU A 59 -5.34 -11.90 2.96
N LYS A 60 -4.40 -12.79 3.37
CA LYS A 60 -4.72 -14.20 3.67
C LYS A 60 -5.75 -14.32 4.80
N HIS A 61 -5.71 -13.39 5.75
CA HIS A 61 -6.67 -13.33 6.84
C HIS A 61 -8.04 -12.87 6.34
N LEU A 62 -8.08 -11.76 5.59
CA LEU A 62 -9.31 -11.20 5.03
C LEU A 62 -10.01 -12.21 4.10
N GLN A 63 -9.24 -12.88 3.21
CA GLN A 63 -9.75 -13.93 2.34
C GLN A 63 -10.39 -15.08 3.11
N ARG A 64 -9.72 -15.58 4.17
CA ARG A 64 -10.27 -16.65 5.01
C ARG A 64 -11.54 -16.24 5.75
N MET A 65 -11.67 -14.94 6.07
CA MET A 65 -12.83 -14.40 6.75
C MET A 65 -13.96 -14.02 5.80
N GLY A 66 -13.72 -14.04 4.48
CA GLY A 66 -14.69 -13.59 3.48
C GLY A 66 -14.96 -12.09 3.54
N TRP A 67 -14.02 -11.28 4.03
CA TRP A 67 -14.16 -9.84 4.07
C TRP A 67 -13.76 -9.22 2.74
N ASP A 68 -14.58 -8.30 2.26
CA ASP A 68 -14.22 -7.50 1.09
C ASP A 68 -13.14 -6.48 1.46
N TYR A 69 -12.14 -6.36 0.59
CA TYR A 69 -11.03 -5.44 0.81
C TYR A 69 -10.44 -4.95 -0.52
N MET A 70 -9.81 -3.80 -0.44
CA MET A 70 -8.94 -3.24 -1.47
C MET A 70 -7.51 -3.15 -0.94
N VAL A 71 -6.53 -3.12 -1.86
CA VAL A 71 -5.10 -3.05 -1.50
C VAL A 71 -4.43 -1.98 -2.34
N CYS A 72 -3.66 -1.10 -1.72
CA CYS A 72 -2.70 -0.28 -2.45
C CYS A 72 -1.27 -0.56 -2.01
N HIS A 73 -0.34 -0.44 -2.97
CA HIS A 73 1.10 -0.51 -2.74
C HIS A 73 1.72 0.81 -3.16
N ILE A 74 2.53 1.39 -2.27
CA ILE A 74 3.29 2.59 -2.55
C ILE A 74 4.76 2.41 -2.17
N HIS A 75 5.64 3.20 -2.75
CA HIS A 75 7.07 3.18 -2.50
C HIS A 75 7.60 4.57 -2.13
N PRO A 76 7.17 5.15 -1.01
CA PRO A 76 7.63 6.46 -0.57
C PRO A 76 9.05 6.41 -0.01
N ASN A 77 9.68 7.57 0.09
CA ASN A 77 10.93 7.72 0.82
C ASN A 77 10.67 7.95 2.32
N SER A 78 11.64 7.59 3.16
CA SER A 78 11.58 7.78 4.62
C SER A 78 11.42 9.25 5.01
N HIS A 79 12.08 10.14 4.25
CA HIS A 79 12.02 11.59 4.40
C HIS A 79 12.28 12.31 3.06
N ALA A 80 12.33 13.63 3.07
CA ALA A 80 12.55 14.45 1.88
C ALA A 80 13.87 14.08 1.18
N THR A 81 13.83 13.79 -0.13
CA THR A 81 14.98 13.26 -0.89
C THR A 81 16.12 14.26 -1.10
N TYR A 82 15.85 15.54 -0.96
CA TYR A 82 16.89 16.57 -0.98
C TYR A 82 17.69 16.67 0.32
N TYR A 83 17.24 15.99 1.39
CA TYR A 83 18.00 15.83 2.63
C TYR A 83 18.73 14.48 2.58
N PRO A 84 20.03 14.43 2.95
CA PRO A 84 20.84 13.22 2.83
C PRO A 84 20.31 12.04 3.64
N GLY A 85 20.48 10.84 3.11
CA GLY A 85 20.17 9.59 3.80
C GLY A 85 18.75 9.06 3.60
N ALA A 86 17.93 9.68 2.75
CA ALA A 86 16.60 9.18 2.42
C ALA A 86 16.67 7.78 1.82
N THR A 87 15.89 6.85 2.40
CA THR A 87 15.75 5.48 1.91
C THR A 87 14.30 5.20 1.52
N GLN A 88 14.12 4.42 0.48
CA GLN A 88 12.79 4.08 0.02
C GLN A 88 12.22 2.90 0.81
N MET A 89 10.96 2.98 1.23
CA MET A 89 10.20 1.88 1.82
C MET A 89 9.11 1.39 0.87
N THR A 90 8.61 0.19 1.10
CA THR A 90 7.40 -0.34 0.47
C THR A 90 6.32 -0.43 1.54
N LEU A 91 5.19 0.24 1.31
CA LEU A 91 4.03 0.22 2.18
C LEU A 91 2.84 -0.38 1.43
N LYS A 92 2.23 -1.38 2.03
CA LYS A 92 0.99 -2.01 1.62
C LYS A 92 -0.10 -1.65 2.61
N LEU A 93 -1.20 -1.05 2.13
CA LEU A 93 -2.37 -0.69 2.94
C LEU A 93 -3.58 -1.50 2.47
N LEU A 94 -4.33 -2.07 3.44
CA LEU A 94 -5.57 -2.80 3.21
C LEU A 94 -6.73 -2.02 3.85
N PHE A 95 -7.82 -1.87 3.11
CA PHE A 95 -8.98 -1.08 3.51
C PHE A 95 -10.26 -1.61 2.86
N THR A 96 -11.41 -1.23 3.40
CA THR A 96 -12.72 -1.62 2.85
C THR A 96 -13.03 -0.85 1.56
N PRO A 97 -13.79 -1.43 0.59
CA PRO A 97 -14.14 -0.76 -0.66
C PRO A 97 -15.21 0.30 -0.45
N GLY A 98 -16.04 0.39 0.40
CA GLY A 98 -17.14 1.37 0.51
C GLY A 98 -16.74 2.65 1.24
N ASP A 99 -16.38 2.51 2.50
CA ASP A 99 -16.08 3.60 3.43
C ASP A 99 -14.58 3.82 3.63
N GLY A 100 -13.74 2.94 3.08
CA GLY A 100 -12.29 3.05 3.19
C GLY A 100 -11.74 2.78 4.60
N GLN A 101 -12.44 2.03 5.46
CA GLN A 101 -11.95 1.72 6.79
C GLN A 101 -10.62 0.97 6.71
N VAL A 102 -9.64 1.38 7.50
CA VAL A 102 -8.31 0.76 7.51
C VAL A 102 -8.38 -0.61 8.19
N LEU A 103 -8.01 -1.65 7.46
CA LEU A 103 -8.04 -3.04 7.92
C LEU A 103 -6.68 -3.56 8.35
N GLY A 104 -5.62 -3.12 7.70
CA GLY A 104 -4.27 -3.57 7.99
C GLY A 104 -3.21 -2.91 7.16
N ALA A 105 -1.96 -3.07 7.57
CA ALA A 105 -0.81 -2.55 6.85
C ALA A 105 0.43 -3.41 7.03
N GLN A 106 1.31 -3.37 6.03
CA GLN A 106 2.65 -3.97 6.05
C GLN A 106 3.64 -2.97 5.48
N ILE A 107 4.80 -2.82 6.14
CA ILE A 107 5.85 -1.90 5.69
C ILE A 107 7.18 -2.64 5.73
N VAL A 108 7.97 -2.45 4.66
CA VAL A 108 9.35 -2.95 4.56
C VAL A 108 10.24 -1.79 4.13
N GLY A 109 11.32 -1.54 4.85
CA GLY A 109 12.25 -0.45 4.57
C GLY A 109 13.44 -0.43 5.52
N TYR A 110 14.29 0.56 5.36
CA TYR A 110 15.50 0.72 6.17
C TYR A 110 15.35 1.76 7.27
N ASP A 111 14.54 2.79 7.04
CA ASP A 111 14.34 3.91 7.96
C ASP A 111 12.87 4.33 8.01
N GLY A 112 12.40 4.78 9.19
CA GLY A 112 11.08 5.35 9.42
C GLY A 112 9.90 4.39 9.29
N VAL A 113 10.14 3.07 9.29
CA VAL A 113 9.10 2.03 9.26
C VAL A 113 8.32 1.99 10.57
N ASP A 114 9.00 2.10 11.70
CA ASP A 114 8.44 2.11 13.06
C ASP A 114 7.44 3.25 13.26
N LYS A 115 7.83 4.48 12.90
CA LYS A 115 6.95 5.65 12.98
C LYS A 115 5.63 5.42 12.23
N ARG A 116 5.69 4.88 11.01
CA ARG A 116 4.51 4.75 10.14
C ARG A 116 3.61 3.59 10.54
N ILE A 117 4.19 2.47 10.98
CA ILE A 117 3.37 1.36 11.44
C ILE A 117 2.62 1.70 12.73
N ASP A 118 3.19 2.51 13.62
CA ASP A 118 2.52 2.93 14.85
C ASP A 118 1.36 3.91 14.56
N VAL A 119 1.52 4.81 13.60
CA VAL A 119 0.40 5.67 13.14
C VAL A 119 -0.73 4.80 12.57
N LEU A 120 -0.42 3.81 11.72
CA LEU A 120 -1.41 2.91 11.14
C LEU A 120 -2.05 1.99 12.19
N ALA A 121 -1.28 1.54 13.17
CA ALA A 121 -1.81 0.76 14.30
C ALA A 121 -2.79 1.59 15.13
N THR A 122 -2.48 2.86 15.38
CA THR A 122 -3.36 3.80 16.06
C THR A 122 -4.63 4.06 15.25
N ALA A 123 -4.50 4.23 13.94
CA ALA A 123 -5.63 4.42 13.04
C ALA A 123 -6.60 3.23 13.06
N ILE A 124 -6.09 2.00 12.99
CA ILE A 124 -6.91 0.78 13.10
C ILE A 124 -7.60 0.72 14.46
N HIS A 125 -6.87 1.02 15.54
CA HIS A 125 -7.44 1.03 16.89
C HIS A 125 -8.57 2.05 17.05
N ALA A 126 -8.44 3.20 16.41
CA ALA A 126 -9.43 4.27 16.45
C ALA A 126 -10.56 4.08 15.41
N GLY A 127 -10.50 3.06 14.56
CA GLY A 127 -11.50 2.81 13.52
C GLY A 127 -11.47 3.84 12.38
N LEU A 128 -10.29 4.43 12.09
CA LEU A 128 -10.17 5.45 11.07
C LEU A 128 -10.25 4.88 9.66
N SER A 129 -10.77 5.68 8.74
CA SER A 129 -10.79 5.45 7.31
C SER A 129 -9.54 6.01 6.61
N VAL A 130 -9.36 5.65 5.33
CA VAL A 130 -8.34 6.26 4.48
C VAL A 130 -8.57 7.76 4.30
N PHE A 131 -9.81 8.25 4.42
CA PHE A 131 -10.12 9.67 4.34
C PHE A 131 -9.65 10.41 5.60
N ASP A 132 -9.83 9.82 6.77
CA ASP A 132 -9.29 10.39 8.02
C ASP A 132 -7.75 10.42 7.98
N LEU A 133 -7.10 9.39 7.43
CA LEU A 133 -5.65 9.38 7.26
C LEU A 133 -5.13 10.47 6.31
N GLN A 134 -5.93 10.95 5.36
CA GLN A 134 -5.57 12.07 4.48
C GLN A 134 -5.45 13.38 5.26
N GLU A 135 -6.27 13.54 6.31
CA GLU A 135 -6.38 14.74 7.12
C GLU A 135 -5.40 14.75 8.32
N LEU A 136 -4.67 13.65 8.56
CA LEU A 136 -3.71 13.62 9.67
C LEU A 136 -2.59 14.62 9.47
N GLU A 137 -2.44 15.54 10.42
CA GLU A 137 -1.31 16.45 10.49
C GLU A 137 -0.13 15.77 11.19
N LEU A 138 0.76 15.16 10.38
CA LEU A 138 1.92 14.43 10.88
C LEU A 138 3.16 15.34 10.90
N ALA A 139 4.01 15.16 11.91
CA ALA A 139 5.20 15.97 12.11
C ALA A 139 6.14 15.90 10.88
N TYR A 140 6.47 17.08 10.35
CA TYR A 140 7.34 17.25 9.20
C TYR A 140 8.49 18.22 9.47
N ALA A 141 9.67 17.76 9.16
CA ALA A 141 10.83 18.55 8.75
C ALA A 141 11.68 17.66 7.83
N PRO A 142 12.53 18.20 6.96
CA PRO A 142 13.24 17.41 5.93
C PRO A 142 13.96 16.16 6.45
N PRO A 143 14.59 16.14 7.64
CA PRO A 143 15.25 14.94 8.16
C PRO A 143 14.30 13.83 8.64
N PHE A 144 13.00 14.14 8.88
CA PHE A 144 12.08 13.23 9.58
C PHE A 144 10.97 12.69 8.69
N SER A 145 10.58 13.43 7.64
CA SER A 145 9.49 13.03 6.74
C SER A 145 9.52 13.80 5.42
N SER A 146 8.55 13.58 4.58
CA SER A 146 8.15 14.46 3.48
C SER A 146 6.91 15.25 3.90
N ALA A 147 6.62 16.37 3.24
CA ALA A 147 5.43 17.19 3.52
C ALA A 147 4.12 16.37 3.40
N LYS A 148 4.11 15.37 2.51
CA LYS A 148 3.13 14.28 2.50
C LYS A 148 3.81 13.05 3.08
N ASP A 149 3.55 12.75 4.37
CA ASP A 149 4.11 11.55 5.00
C ASP A 149 3.68 10.28 4.23
N PRO A 150 4.48 9.21 4.23
CA PRO A 150 4.10 7.92 3.68
C PRO A 150 2.68 7.44 4.04
N VAL A 151 2.20 7.72 5.26
CA VAL A 151 0.82 7.40 5.67
C VAL A 151 -0.20 8.22 4.89
N ASN A 152 -0.02 9.54 4.81
CA ASN A 152 -0.91 10.41 4.03
C ASN A 152 -0.87 10.01 2.53
N MET A 153 0.32 9.71 1.99
CA MET A 153 0.45 9.28 0.60
C MET A 153 -0.31 7.98 0.32
N ALA A 154 -0.20 6.97 1.20
CA ALA A 154 -0.99 5.74 1.08
C ALA A 154 -2.50 6.04 1.12
N ALA A 155 -2.91 6.93 2.00
CA ALA A 155 -4.29 7.35 2.16
C ALA A 155 -4.84 8.09 0.92
N TYR A 156 -4.05 8.96 0.28
CA TYR A 156 -4.45 9.60 -0.99
C TYR A 156 -4.62 8.57 -2.11
N VAL A 157 -3.70 7.61 -2.24
CA VAL A 157 -3.82 6.54 -3.25
C VAL A 157 -5.06 5.70 -2.98
N ALA A 158 -5.26 5.26 -1.74
CA ALA A 158 -6.41 4.46 -1.34
C ALA A 158 -7.73 5.22 -1.54
N GLY A 159 -7.81 6.48 -1.15
CA GLY A 159 -8.99 7.32 -1.35
C GLY A 159 -9.35 7.52 -2.83
N ASN A 160 -8.35 7.65 -3.72
CA ASN A 160 -8.60 7.69 -5.17
C ASN A 160 -9.19 6.37 -5.68
N MET A 161 -8.78 5.22 -5.11
CA MET A 161 -9.35 3.93 -5.44
C MET A 161 -10.79 3.80 -4.95
N VAL A 162 -11.09 4.18 -3.71
CA VAL A 162 -12.45 4.13 -3.14
C VAL A 162 -13.41 5.04 -3.92
N ARG A 163 -12.97 6.24 -4.31
CA ARG A 163 -13.77 7.17 -5.14
C ARG A 163 -13.94 6.73 -6.59
N GLY A 164 -13.25 5.67 -7.03
CA GLY A 164 -13.26 5.22 -8.43
C GLY A 164 -12.51 6.16 -9.38
N ASP A 165 -11.63 7.01 -8.86
CA ASP A 165 -10.76 7.88 -9.66
C ASP A 165 -9.74 7.10 -10.46
N VAL A 166 -9.37 5.91 -9.97
CA VAL A 166 -8.48 4.96 -10.63
C VAL A 166 -8.94 3.53 -10.37
N GLU A 167 -8.95 2.72 -11.40
CA GLU A 167 -9.06 1.27 -11.28
C GLU A 167 -7.67 0.66 -11.23
N VAL A 168 -7.46 -0.29 -10.32
CA VAL A 168 -6.15 -0.94 -10.15
C VAL A 168 -6.23 -2.43 -10.44
N VAL A 169 -5.11 -2.95 -10.91
CA VAL A 169 -4.84 -4.39 -11.04
C VAL A 169 -3.55 -4.74 -10.31
N TYR A 170 -3.40 -5.99 -9.97
CA TYR A 170 -2.21 -6.52 -9.30
C TYR A 170 -1.40 -7.39 -10.26
N TRP A 171 -0.10 -7.50 -10.04
CA TRP A 171 0.80 -8.25 -10.91
C TRP A 171 0.36 -9.69 -11.15
N GLN A 172 -0.25 -10.34 -10.18
CA GLN A 172 -0.79 -11.70 -10.31
C GLN A 172 -1.91 -11.83 -11.36
N GLN A 173 -2.54 -10.72 -11.72
CA GLN A 173 -3.64 -10.67 -12.69
C GLN A 173 -3.17 -10.30 -14.10
N VAL A 174 -1.98 -9.68 -14.22
CA VAL A 174 -1.52 -9.04 -15.47
C VAL A 174 -1.34 -10.05 -16.59
N GLU A 175 -0.70 -11.19 -16.32
CA GLU A 175 -0.49 -12.22 -17.34
C GLU A 175 -1.82 -12.70 -17.93
N ASN A 176 -2.80 -12.99 -17.09
CA ASN A 176 -4.13 -13.41 -17.55
C ASN A 176 -4.84 -12.30 -18.35
N LEU A 177 -4.74 -11.05 -17.93
CA LEU A 177 -5.34 -9.92 -18.63
C LEU A 177 -4.69 -9.71 -20.01
N VAL A 178 -3.37 -9.80 -20.11
CA VAL A 178 -2.63 -9.69 -21.38
C VAL A 178 -2.97 -10.85 -22.32
N ASN A 179 -3.03 -12.07 -21.80
CA ASN A 179 -3.43 -13.25 -22.59
C ASN A 179 -4.88 -13.15 -23.10
N ASN A 180 -5.73 -12.40 -22.41
CA ASN A 180 -7.10 -12.09 -22.83
C ASN A 180 -7.19 -10.82 -23.71
N GLY A 181 -6.07 -10.28 -24.19
CA GLY A 181 -6.01 -9.20 -25.17
C GLY A 181 -5.85 -7.79 -24.59
N ALA A 182 -5.63 -7.63 -23.31
CA ALA A 182 -5.31 -6.32 -22.74
C ALA A 182 -3.97 -5.78 -23.26
N PHE A 183 -3.89 -4.46 -23.46
CA PHE A 183 -2.69 -3.77 -23.94
C PHE A 183 -1.85 -3.30 -22.76
N LEU A 184 -0.67 -3.86 -22.57
CA LEU A 184 0.24 -3.47 -21.48
C LEU A 184 1.11 -2.30 -21.93
N LEU A 185 1.05 -1.19 -21.18
CA LEU A 185 1.74 0.07 -21.48
C LEU A 185 2.71 0.46 -20.36
N ASP A 186 4.00 0.51 -20.70
CA ASP A 186 5.06 1.07 -19.86
C ASP A 186 5.19 2.58 -20.12
N VAL A 187 5.04 3.39 -19.09
CA VAL A 187 5.16 4.85 -19.19
C VAL A 187 6.41 5.40 -18.48
N ARG A 188 7.41 4.57 -18.28
CA ARG A 188 8.72 4.96 -17.73
C ARG A 188 9.52 5.76 -18.74
N THR A 189 10.65 6.34 -18.30
CA THR A 189 11.61 6.97 -19.21
C THR A 189 12.37 5.91 -20.04
N PRO A 190 12.95 6.28 -21.19
CA PRO A 190 13.79 5.37 -21.98
C PRO A 190 14.92 4.74 -21.15
N ASP A 191 15.63 5.53 -20.36
CA ASP A 191 16.74 5.05 -19.52
C ASP A 191 16.30 3.96 -18.51
N GLU A 192 15.09 4.10 -17.95
CA GLU A 192 14.56 3.08 -17.02
C GLU A 192 14.23 1.77 -17.72
N VAL A 193 13.82 1.83 -18.98
CA VAL A 193 13.46 0.65 -19.79
C VAL A 193 14.70 -0.14 -20.22
N GLU A 194 15.86 0.53 -20.40
CA GLU A 194 17.13 -0.13 -20.70
C GLU A 194 17.54 -1.15 -19.61
N TYR A 195 17.15 -0.92 -18.36
CA TYR A 195 17.39 -1.85 -17.23
C TYR A 195 16.37 -2.99 -17.16
N GLY A 196 15.50 -3.13 -18.14
CA GLY A 196 14.51 -4.18 -18.25
C GLY A 196 13.08 -3.67 -18.29
N MET A 197 12.22 -4.41 -19.01
CA MET A 197 10.81 -4.13 -19.20
C MET A 197 10.00 -5.42 -18.99
N VAL A 198 8.72 -5.29 -18.67
CA VAL A 198 7.82 -6.44 -18.62
C VAL A 198 7.66 -7.03 -20.02
N PRO A 199 7.87 -8.33 -20.23
CA PRO A 199 7.72 -8.94 -21.55
C PRO A 199 6.35 -8.65 -22.16
N GLY A 200 6.35 -8.25 -23.44
CA GLY A 200 5.11 -7.92 -24.18
C GLY A 200 4.53 -6.54 -23.89
N ALA A 201 5.17 -5.72 -23.05
CA ALA A 201 4.74 -4.35 -22.86
C ALA A 201 5.15 -3.44 -24.05
N HIS A 202 4.30 -2.48 -24.35
CA HIS A 202 4.59 -1.37 -25.26
C HIS A 202 5.12 -0.18 -24.47
N HIS A 203 6.06 0.55 -25.01
CA HIS A 203 6.67 1.67 -24.33
C HIS A 203 6.28 3.01 -24.97
N ILE A 204 5.68 3.88 -24.18
CA ILE A 204 5.45 5.29 -24.49
C ILE A 204 5.66 6.07 -23.20
N PRO A 205 6.72 6.89 -23.08
CA PRO A 205 6.97 7.70 -21.90
C PRO A 205 5.76 8.59 -21.55
N LEU A 206 5.54 8.83 -20.27
CA LEU A 206 4.41 9.66 -19.81
C LEU A 206 4.39 11.04 -20.49
N ASP A 207 5.56 11.64 -20.67
CA ASP A 207 5.69 12.99 -21.22
C ASP A 207 5.27 13.05 -22.70
N ASP A 208 5.48 11.95 -23.45
CA ASP A 208 5.11 11.81 -24.87
C ASP A 208 3.70 11.25 -25.06
N LEU A 209 3.03 10.81 -24.00
CA LEU A 209 1.78 10.05 -24.09
C LEU A 209 0.67 10.80 -24.82
N ARG A 210 0.55 12.12 -24.60
CA ARG A 210 -0.50 12.94 -25.24
C ARG A 210 -0.36 13.04 -26.76
N ASP A 211 0.88 13.01 -27.26
CA ASP A 211 1.20 13.10 -28.69
C ASP A 211 1.08 11.74 -29.40
N HIS A 212 0.82 10.67 -28.63
CA HIS A 212 0.76 9.30 -29.14
C HIS A 212 -0.59 8.59 -28.85
N LEU A 213 -1.64 9.35 -28.48
CA LEU A 213 -2.95 8.78 -28.18
C LEU A 213 -3.60 8.07 -29.37
N ASP A 214 -3.27 8.48 -30.58
CA ASP A 214 -3.72 7.88 -31.84
C ASP A 214 -3.12 6.49 -32.11
N LYS A 215 -1.97 6.17 -31.49
CA LYS A 215 -1.30 4.88 -31.58
C LYS A 215 -1.85 3.82 -30.62
N LEU A 216 -2.72 4.23 -29.70
CA LEU A 216 -3.24 3.36 -28.66
C LEU A 216 -4.57 2.70 -29.11
N PRO A 217 -4.76 1.41 -28.78
CA PRO A 217 -5.99 0.70 -29.14
C PRO A 217 -7.18 1.20 -28.33
N ARG A 218 -8.31 1.45 -29.01
CA ARG A 218 -9.57 1.88 -28.39
C ARG A 218 -10.53 0.74 -28.13
N ASP A 219 -10.27 -0.41 -28.73
CA ASP A 219 -11.12 -1.61 -28.73
C ASP A 219 -10.82 -2.56 -27.57
N ARG A 220 -9.76 -2.31 -26.82
CA ARG A 220 -9.31 -3.15 -25.70
C ARG A 220 -8.91 -2.34 -24.49
N GLU A 221 -8.80 -3.01 -23.35
CA GLU A 221 -8.36 -2.41 -22.08
C GLU A 221 -6.86 -2.15 -22.11
N ILE A 222 -6.44 -0.97 -21.63
CA ILE A 222 -5.04 -0.59 -21.45
C ILE A 222 -4.66 -0.77 -19.98
N ILE A 223 -3.55 -1.44 -19.73
CA ILE A 223 -3.01 -1.62 -18.39
C ILE A 223 -1.70 -0.84 -18.32
N THR A 224 -1.68 0.20 -17.51
CA THR A 224 -0.51 1.08 -17.38
C THR A 224 0.36 0.70 -16.20
N TYR A 225 1.68 0.80 -16.35
CA TYR A 225 2.61 0.76 -15.24
C TYR A 225 3.77 1.73 -15.43
N CYS A 226 4.38 2.14 -14.32
CA CYS A 226 5.66 2.84 -14.29
C CYS A 226 6.55 2.24 -13.19
N GLN A 227 7.60 2.92 -12.76
CA GLN A 227 8.50 2.39 -11.73
C GLN A 227 7.80 2.14 -10.38
N VAL A 228 6.95 3.09 -9.90
CA VAL A 228 6.36 3.09 -8.55
C VAL A 228 4.85 3.45 -8.55
N SER A 229 4.16 3.32 -9.66
CA SER A 229 2.73 3.59 -9.90
C SER A 229 2.30 5.06 -9.98
N LEU A 230 3.12 6.05 -9.67
CA LEU A 230 2.71 7.46 -9.71
C LEU A 230 2.51 7.97 -11.15
N ARG A 231 3.50 7.79 -12.02
CA ARG A 231 3.40 8.23 -13.43
C ARG A 231 2.32 7.46 -14.18
N SER A 232 2.18 6.17 -13.92
CA SER A 232 1.14 5.35 -14.53
C SER A 232 -0.27 5.71 -14.03
N TYR A 233 -0.41 6.18 -12.78
CA TYR A 233 -1.65 6.81 -12.32
C TYR A 233 -1.97 8.06 -13.16
N ILE A 234 -1.00 8.95 -13.36
CA ILE A 234 -1.18 10.15 -14.20
C ILE A 234 -1.55 9.74 -15.64
N ALA A 235 -0.85 8.78 -16.21
CA ALA A 235 -1.16 8.22 -17.54
C ALA A 235 -2.60 7.68 -17.62
N SER A 236 -3.02 6.92 -16.61
CA SER A 236 -4.38 6.38 -16.56
C SER A 236 -5.44 7.49 -16.48
N ARG A 237 -5.17 8.59 -15.78
CA ARG A 237 -6.06 9.77 -15.75
C ARG A 237 -6.14 10.46 -17.11
N ILE A 238 -5.00 10.63 -17.79
CA ILE A 238 -4.96 11.19 -19.16
C ILE A 238 -5.78 10.30 -20.10
N LEU A 239 -5.50 9.01 -20.13
CA LEU A 239 -6.17 8.05 -21.02
C LEU A 239 -7.68 7.99 -20.77
N ARG A 240 -8.10 7.95 -19.50
CA ARG A 240 -9.52 7.93 -19.12
C ARG A 240 -10.25 9.19 -19.59
N GLN A 241 -9.64 10.38 -19.48
CA GLN A 241 -10.19 11.63 -19.99
C GLN A 241 -10.37 11.64 -21.52
N HIS A 242 -9.56 10.83 -22.24
CA HIS A 242 -9.67 10.67 -23.70
C HIS A 242 -10.52 9.45 -24.11
N GLY A 243 -11.27 8.87 -23.17
CA GLY A 243 -12.26 7.81 -23.43
C GLY A 243 -11.70 6.40 -23.55
N PHE A 244 -10.45 6.17 -23.13
CA PHE A 244 -9.87 4.82 -23.08
C PHE A 244 -10.34 4.06 -21.83
N LYS A 245 -10.48 2.74 -21.96
CA LYS A 245 -10.62 1.83 -20.84
C LYS A 245 -9.23 1.55 -20.28
N VAL A 246 -8.98 1.93 -19.02
CA VAL A 246 -7.63 1.86 -18.48
C VAL A 246 -7.62 1.45 -17.01
N LYS A 247 -6.64 0.62 -16.63
CA LYS A 247 -6.32 0.26 -15.26
C LYS A 247 -4.84 0.52 -14.98
N ASN A 248 -4.53 0.79 -13.71
CA ASN A 248 -3.17 1.04 -13.25
C ASN A 248 -2.65 -0.15 -12.44
N ILE A 249 -1.41 -0.59 -12.65
CA ILE A 249 -0.80 -1.65 -11.84
C ILE A 249 -0.34 -1.08 -10.50
N SER A 250 -0.88 -1.62 -9.41
CA SER A 250 -0.46 -1.27 -8.05
C SER A 250 0.99 -1.70 -7.79
N GLY A 251 1.81 -0.80 -7.26
CA GLY A 251 3.22 -1.05 -6.92
C GLY A 251 4.22 -0.98 -8.09
N GLY A 252 3.75 -0.85 -9.33
CA GLY A 252 4.58 -0.61 -10.52
C GLY A 252 5.67 -1.67 -10.76
N TYR A 253 6.63 -1.34 -11.63
CA TYR A 253 7.74 -2.23 -11.99
C TYR A 253 8.60 -2.64 -10.80
N LYS A 254 8.75 -1.78 -9.79
CA LYS A 254 9.50 -2.11 -8.57
C LYS A 254 8.96 -3.34 -7.86
N LEU A 255 7.63 -3.44 -7.74
CA LEU A 255 7.02 -4.62 -7.14
C LEU A 255 7.15 -5.83 -8.07
N TYR A 256 6.94 -5.66 -9.38
CA TYR A 256 7.13 -6.71 -10.37
C TYR A 256 8.53 -7.33 -10.31
N SER A 257 9.57 -6.50 -10.37
CA SER A 257 10.97 -6.96 -10.36
C SER A 257 11.38 -7.62 -9.05
N SER A 258 10.67 -7.34 -7.94
CA SER A 258 10.89 -8.02 -6.65
C SER A 258 10.31 -9.44 -6.63
N ILE A 259 9.26 -9.70 -7.43
CA ILE A 259 8.56 -10.99 -7.50
C ILE A 259 9.14 -11.85 -8.64
N HIS A 260 9.43 -11.20 -9.76
CA HIS A 260 9.93 -11.83 -11.00
C HIS A 260 11.39 -11.45 -11.25
N LYS A 261 12.29 -11.72 -10.28
CA LYS A 261 13.72 -11.51 -10.55
C LYS A 261 14.12 -12.36 -11.75
N PRO A 262 14.80 -11.79 -12.76
CA PRO A 262 15.50 -12.61 -13.74
C PRO A 262 16.49 -13.48 -12.99
N ALA A 263 16.51 -14.75 -13.33
CA ALA A 263 17.41 -15.76 -12.78
C ALA A 263 18.87 -15.41 -13.10
#